data_5c1d9fac68f80e492b2b412194f98682
#
_entry.id   5c1d9fac68f80e492b2b412194f98682
#
_cell.length_a   1.000
_cell.length_b   1.000
_cell.length_c   1.000
_cell.angle_alpha   90.00
_cell.angle_beta   90.00
_cell.angle_gamma   90.00
#
_symmetry.space_group_name_H-M   'P 1'
#
loop_
_entity.id
_entity.type
_entity.pdbx_description
1 polymer ?
#
loop_
_entity_poly.entity_id
_entity_poly.type
_entity_poly.pdbx_seq_one_letter_code
_entity_poly.pdbx_strand_id
1 'polypeptide(L)'
;INIFAILMSCHSCRREKANVEITNVVEEWINKEIKFDNEYVFTRLGKDSVYNSIPTSKYKILVYTDSIGCVGCNLRLSQWLEWMIQIDSISDNKVSFLFFIHPKDMRDLLLLLCSQSFDIPVCIDRNDSLNKLNHFPSNAMLQTFLLDEHNKVLAIGNPMHNPKIKEL
;
A
#
# COMPACT_ATOMS: atom_id res chain seq x y z
N ILE A 1 6.33 44.14 16.26
CA ILE A 1 5.33 43.12 15.82
C ILE A 1 6.10 41.88 15.41
N ASN A 2 5.89 40.81 16.17
CA ASN A 2 6.75 39.61 16.21
C ASN A 2 6.52 38.72 14.98
N ILE A 3 7.41 38.78 14.00
CA ILE A 3 7.42 37.90 12.78
C ILE A 3 7.42 36.40 13.15
N PHE A 4 7.96 36.03 14.32
CA PHE A 4 7.96 34.68 14.84
C PHE A 4 6.56 34.12 15.19
N ALA A 5 5.65 34.98 15.64
CA ALA A 5 4.28 34.55 15.99
C ALA A 5 3.42 34.24 14.75
N ILE A 6 3.67 34.93 13.64
CA ILE A 6 2.95 34.72 12.38
C ILE A 6 3.37 33.41 11.72
N LEU A 7 4.64 33.03 11.81
CA LEU A 7 5.14 31.77 11.27
C LEU A 7 4.61 30.53 12.02
N MET A 8 4.45 30.63 13.35
CA MET A 8 3.87 29.52 14.14
C MET A 8 2.37 29.29 13.85
N SER A 9 1.59 30.37 13.63
CA SER A 9 0.16 30.21 13.34
C SER A 9 -0.11 29.59 11.97
N CYS A 10 0.71 29.87 10.98
CA CYS A 10 0.60 29.23 9.64
C CYS A 10 0.93 27.74 9.66
N HIS A 11 1.88 27.27 10.47
CA HIS A 11 2.23 25.87 10.58
C HIS A 11 1.13 25.04 11.27
N SER A 12 0.51 25.58 12.33
CA SER A 12 -0.60 24.94 13.03
C SER A 12 -1.82 24.75 12.11
N CYS A 13 -2.24 25.80 11.41
CA CYS A 13 -3.38 25.77 10.50
C CYS A 13 -3.16 24.81 9.31
N ARG A 14 -1.93 24.71 8.80
CA ARG A 14 -1.59 23.77 7.70
C ARG A 14 -1.64 22.32 8.16
N ARG A 15 -1.20 22.04 9.39
CA ARG A 15 -1.22 20.70 9.99
C ARG A 15 -2.64 20.24 10.31
N GLU A 16 -3.49 21.13 10.80
CA GLU A 16 -4.91 20.85 11.04
C GLU A 16 -5.65 20.52 9.75
N LYS A 17 -5.46 21.30 8.68
CA LYS A 17 -6.07 21.03 7.38
C LYS A 17 -5.63 19.69 6.82
N ALA A 18 -4.35 19.34 6.89
CA ALA A 18 -3.84 18.04 6.43
C ALA A 18 -4.42 16.89 7.25
N ASN A 19 -4.59 17.04 8.56
CA ASN A 19 -5.21 16.01 9.39
C ASN A 19 -6.69 15.81 9.06
N VAL A 20 -7.45 16.89 8.82
CA VAL A 20 -8.86 16.81 8.41
C VAL A 20 -8.99 16.09 7.07
N GLU A 21 -8.13 16.41 6.11
CA GLU A 21 -8.13 15.75 4.79
C GLU A 21 -7.85 14.24 4.91
N ILE A 22 -6.86 13.84 5.72
CA ILE A 22 -6.58 12.43 5.99
C ILE A 22 -7.77 11.74 6.66
N THR A 23 -8.39 12.38 7.66
CA THR A 23 -9.55 11.82 8.36
C THR A 23 -10.71 11.57 7.39
N ASN A 24 -11.03 12.53 6.52
CA ASN A 24 -12.09 12.38 5.53
C ASN A 24 -11.81 11.21 4.58
N VAL A 25 -10.57 11.04 4.13
CA VAL A 25 -10.20 9.90 3.27
C VAL A 25 -10.35 8.58 4.03
N VAL A 26 -9.91 8.52 5.29
CA VAL A 26 -10.07 7.30 6.11
C VAL A 26 -11.55 6.94 6.26
N GLU A 27 -12.41 7.90 6.60
CA GLU A 27 -13.85 7.70 6.76
C GLU A 27 -14.52 7.25 5.44
N GLU A 28 -14.10 7.80 4.30
CA GLU A 28 -14.60 7.40 2.98
C GLU A 28 -14.26 5.94 2.65
N TRP A 29 -13.09 5.47 3.09
CA TRP A 29 -12.58 4.15 2.69
C TRP A 29 -12.95 3.02 3.65
N ILE A 30 -13.18 3.27 4.92
CA ILE A 30 -13.61 2.23 5.88
C ILE A 30 -14.93 1.60 5.41
N ASN A 31 -14.98 0.27 5.42
CA ASN A 31 -16.08 -0.58 4.93
C ASN A 31 -16.31 -0.55 3.42
N LYS A 32 -15.54 0.22 2.64
CA LYS A 32 -15.61 0.20 1.18
C LYS A 32 -15.03 -1.12 0.67
N GLU A 33 -15.68 -1.72 -0.31
CA GLU A 33 -15.20 -2.94 -0.95
C GLU A 33 -14.16 -2.62 -2.02
N ILE A 34 -12.99 -3.25 -1.95
CA ILE A 34 -12.02 -3.23 -3.02
C ILE A 34 -12.43 -4.24 -4.08
N LYS A 35 -12.63 -3.74 -5.30
CA LYS A 35 -12.97 -4.56 -6.46
C LYS A 35 -11.70 -5.09 -7.10
N PHE A 36 -11.67 -6.38 -7.38
CA PHE A 36 -10.61 -7.03 -8.13
C PHE A 36 -11.16 -7.56 -9.44
N ASP A 37 -10.38 -7.41 -10.51
CA ASP A 37 -10.64 -8.09 -11.78
C ASP A 37 -10.20 -9.57 -11.69
N ASN A 38 -10.62 -10.40 -12.63
CA ASN A 38 -10.32 -11.85 -12.62
C ASN A 38 -8.99 -12.22 -13.27
N GLU A 39 -8.23 -11.25 -13.77
CA GLU A 39 -7.05 -11.49 -14.61
C GLU A 39 -5.73 -10.94 -14.06
N TYR A 40 -5.54 -10.95 -12.75
CA TYR A 40 -4.26 -10.54 -12.18
C TYR A 40 -3.26 -11.68 -12.12
N VAL A 41 -2.05 -11.44 -12.62
CA VAL A 41 -0.95 -12.40 -12.58
C VAL A 41 0.09 -11.93 -11.58
N PHE A 42 0.32 -12.73 -10.56
CA PHE A 42 1.37 -12.50 -9.58
C PHE A 42 2.64 -13.24 -9.97
N THR A 43 3.74 -12.53 -10.04
CA THR A 43 5.04 -13.05 -10.48
C THR A 43 6.12 -12.85 -9.42
N ARG A 44 7.10 -13.75 -9.37
CA ARG A 44 8.33 -13.56 -8.58
C ARG A 44 9.38 -12.91 -9.44
N LEU A 45 9.93 -11.78 -8.97
CA LEU A 45 10.96 -11.02 -9.68
C LEU A 45 10.59 -10.72 -11.15
N GLY A 46 9.28 -10.62 -11.44
CA GLY A 46 8.76 -10.33 -12.78
C GLY A 46 8.94 -11.46 -13.81
N LYS A 47 9.26 -12.68 -13.39
CA LYS A 47 9.54 -13.82 -14.29
C LYS A 47 8.46 -14.89 -14.21
N ASP A 48 8.43 -15.63 -13.12
CA ASP A 48 7.60 -16.83 -13.00
C ASP A 48 6.23 -16.47 -12.44
N SER A 49 5.16 -16.87 -13.15
CA SER A 49 3.79 -16.78 -12.62
C SER A 49 3.64 -17.72 -11.42
N VAL A 50 3.15 -17.20 -10.30
CA VAL A 50 2.95 -17.96 -9.06
C VAL A 50 1.48 -18.32 -8.89
N TYR A 51 0.58 -17.35 -9.08
CA TYR A 51 -0.86 -17.55 -9.05
C TYR A 51 -1.57 -16.42 -9.82
N ASN A 52 -2.81 -16.72 -10.26
CA ASN A 52 -3.60 -15.83 -11.11
C ASN A 52 -4.91 -15.38 -10.44
N SER A 53 -5.03 -15.53 -9.13
CA SER A 53 -6.24 -15.18 -8.39
C SER A 53 -5.91 -14.49 -7.07
N ILE A 54 -6.86 -13.72 -6.57
CA ILE A 54 -6.75 -13.13 -5.23
C ILE A 54 -6.93 -14.24 -4.18
N PRO A 55 -6.04 -14.37 -3.19
CA PRO A 55 -6.17 -15.35 -2.13
C PRO A 55 -7.46 -15.19 -1.32
N THR A 56 -8.04 -16.31 -0.90
CA THR A 56 -9.25 -16.37 -0.06
C THR A 56 -8.94 -16.33 1.44
N SER A 57 -7.91 -15.60 1.84
CA SER A 57 -7.49 -15.49 3.25
C SER A 57 -8.47 -14.68 4.06
N LYS A 58 -8.55 -14.95 5.38
CA LYS A 58 -9.41 -14.22 6.31
C LYS A 58 -9.12 -12.70 6.29
N TYR A 59 -7.85 -12.35 6.20
CA TYR A 59 -7.40 -10.96 6.06
C TYR A 59 -6.44 -10.84 4.90
N LYS A 60 -6.44 -9.69 4.25
CA LYS A 60 -5.52 -9.35 3.17
C LYS A 60 -4.93 -7.97 3.41
N ILE A 61 -3.63 -7.83 3.25
CA ILE A 61 -2.96 -6.52 3.23
C ILE A 61 -2.65 -6.19 1.79
N LEU A 62 -3.44 -5.28 1.23
CA LEU A 62 -3.24 -4.75 -0.12
C LEU A 62 -2.28 -3.57 -0.05
N VAL A 63 -1.16 -3.68 -0.74
CA VAL A 63 -0.17 -2.62 -0.94
C VAL A 63 -0.22 -2.22 -2.40
N TYR A 64 -0.82 -1.07 -2.68
CA TYR A 64 -0.81 -0.49 -4.02
C TYR A 64 0.29 0.58 -4.09
N THR A 65 0.98 0.64 -5.22
CA THR A 65 2.00 1.67 -5.50
C THR A 65 1.82 2.16 -6.93
N ASP A 66 1.59 3.46 -7.07
CA ASP A 66 1.47 4.13 -8.37
C ASP A 66 2.84 4.43 -9.00
N SER A 67 2.81 4.97 -10.23
CA SER A 67 3.99 5.38 -10.98
C SER A 67 4.57 6.74 -10.56
N ILE A 68 3.97 7.39 -9.54
CA ILE A 68 4.36 8.73 -9.10
C ILE A 68 5.47 8.63 -8.06
N GLY A 69 6.59 9.27 -8.34
CA GLY A 69 7.74 9.34 -7.43
C GLY A 69 8.76 8.20 -7.58
N CYS A 70 9.62 8.08 -6.57
CA CYS A 70 10.66 7.05 -6.53
C CYS A 70 10.05 5.74 -6.02
N VAL A 71 9.95 4.73 -6.89
CA VAL A 71 9.42 3.40 -6.55
C VAL A 71 10.17 2.81 -5.34
N GLY A 72 11.50 2.92 -5.30
CA GLY A 72 12.32 2.40 -4.20
C GLY A 72 12.08 3.11 -2.87
N CYS A 73 11.87 4.44 -2.91
CA CYS A 73 11.63 5.22 -1.70
C CYS A 73 10.27 4.93 -1.08
N ASN A 74 9.26 4.67 -1.91
CA ASN A 74 7.89 4.43 -1.47
C ASN A 74 7.66 2.98 -1.01
N LEU A 75 8.29 2.01 -1.68
CA LEU A 75 8.05 0.59 -1.41
C LEU A 75 8.67 0.08 -0.11
N ARG A 76 9.86 0.57 0.31
CA ARG A 76 10.55 0.11 1.53
C ARG A 76 10.55 -1.41 1.70
N LEU A 77 10.92 -2.14 0.65
CA LEU A 77 10.75 -3.59 0.52
C LEU A 77 11.36 -4.40 1.67
N SER A 78 12.54 -4.02 2.17
CA SER A 78 13.18 -4.70 3.30
C SER A 78 12.35 -4.62 4.59
N GLN A 79 11.72 -3.47 4.85
CA GLN A 79 10.84 -3.30 6.01
C GLN A 79 9.56 -4.13 5.89
N TRP A 80 9.05 -4.30 4.65
CA TRP A 80 7.92 -5.19 4.39
C TRP A 80 8.28 -6.64 4.70
N LEU A 81 9.45 -7.12 4.25
CA LEU A 81 9.90 -8.49 4.54
C LEU A 81 9.99 -8.77 6.04
N GLU A 82 10.58 -7.85 6.79
CA GLU A 82 10.68 -7.97 8.25
C GLU A 82 9.29 -8.03 8.91
N TRP A 83 8.37 -7.17 8.48
CA TRP A 83 7.03 -7.13 9.05
C TRP A 83 6.18 -8.33 8.66
N MET A 84 6.31 -8.82 7.43
CA MET A 84 5.63 -10.03 6.96
C MET A 84 6.01 -11.24 7.83
N ILE A 85 7.29 -11.41 8.15
CA ILE A 85 7.75 -12.49 9.04
C ILE A 85 7.10 -12.37 10.44
N GLN A 86 6.98 -11.16 10.97
CA GLN A 86 6.33 -10.92 12.26
C GLN A 86 4.83 -11.27 12.20
N ILE A 87 4.13 -10.81 11.16
CA ILE A 87 2.70 -11.10 10.97
C ILE A 87 2.45 -12.59 10.78
N ASP A 88 3.24 -13.28 9.97
CA ASP A 88 3.09 -14.73 9.76
C ASP A 88 3.24 -15.51 11.07
N SER A 89 4.17 -15.09 11.94
CA SER A 89 4.40 -15.74 13.22
C SER A 89 3.23 -15.64 14.22
N ILE A 90 2.41 -14.57 14.12
CA ILE A 90 1.32 -14.30 15.07
C ILE A 90 -0.08 -14.56 14.48
N SER A 91 -0.23 -14.55 13.16
CA SER A 91 -1.52 -14.62 12.48
C SER A 91 -1.98 -16.02 12.12
N ASP A 92 -1.12 -17.04 12.33
CA ASP A 92 -1.40 -18.44 11.95
C ASP A 92 -1.80 -18.56 10.47
N ASN A 93 -1.04 -17.91 9.59
CA ASN A 93 -1.25 -17.85 8.13
C ASN A 93 -2.63 -17.31 7.70
N LYS A 94 -3.29 -16.52 8.53
CA LYS A 94 -4.61 -15.94 8.22
C LYS A 94 -4.54 -14.65 7.40
N VAL A 95 -3.34 -14.11 7.21
CA VAL A 95 -3.09 -12.85 6.48
C VAL A 95 -2.35 -13.13 5.18
N SER A 96 -2.85 -12.62 4.07
CA SER A 96 -2.14 -12.61 2.79
C SER A 96 -1.71 -11.21 2.42
N PHE A 97 -0.52 -11.09 1.84
CA PHE A 97 0.00 -9.82 1.33
C PHE A 97 -0.16 -9.76 -0.18
N LEU A 98 -0.75 -8.68 -0.66
CA LEU A 98 -1.03 -8.42 -2.07
C LEU A 98 -0.28 -7.16 -2.50
N PHE A 99 0.81 -7.32 -3.23
CA PHE A 99 1.55 -6.20 -3.78
C PHE A 99 1.11 -5.94 -5.21
N PHE A 100 0.49 -4.78 -5.46
CA PHE A 100 0.14 -4.28 -6.77
C PHE A 100 1.00 -3.07 -7.09
N ILE A 101 1.78 -3.17 -8.14
CA ILE A 101 2.74 -2.15 -8.52
C ILE A 101 2.46 -1.70 -9.94
N HIS A 102 2.09 -0.41 -10.09
CA HIS A 102 2.03 0.25 -11.38
C HIS A 102 3.37 0.98 -11.63
N PRO A 103 4.33 0.38 -12.37
CA PRO A 103 5.65 0.95 -12.52
C PRO A 103 5.67 2.07 -13.55
N LYS A 104 6.42 3.13 -13.29
CA LYS A 104 6.78 4.13 -14.30
C LYS A 104 7.74 3.53 -15.34
N ASP A 105 8.70 2.75 -14.88
CA ASP A 105 9.67 2.02 -15.70
C ASP A 105 9.78 0.59 -15.19
N MET A 106 9.58 -0.38 -16.09
CA MET A 106 9.62 -1.81 -15.77
C MET A 106 11.03 -2.26 -15.38
N ARG A 107 12.05 -1.73 -16.06
CA ARG A 107 13.44 -2.12 -15.83
C ARG A 107 13.89 -1.69 -14.44
N ASP A 108 13.54 -0.47 -14.04
CA ASP A 108 13.86 0.06 -12.73
C ASP A 108 13.17 -0.74 -11.62
N LEU A 109 11.90 -1.12 -11.82
CA LEU A 109 11.20 -1.99 -10.89
C LEU A 109 11.89 -3.36 -10.75
N LEU A 110 12.22 -4.03 -11.86
CA LEU A 110 12.86 -5.34 -11.82
C LEU A 110 14.24 -5.28 -11.17
N LEU A 111 15.03 -4.25 -11.46
CA LEU A 111 16.30 -4.01 -10.80
C LEU A 111 16.14 -3.81 -9.30
N LEU A 112 15.12 -3.07 -8.87
CA LEU A 112 14.81 -2.86 -7.46
C LEU A 112 14.45 -4.19 -6.77
N LEU A 113 13.50 -4.96 -7.31
CA LEU A 113 13.08 -6.24 -6.76
C LEU A 113 14.27 -7.19 -6.61
N CYS A 114 15.12 -7.30 -7.65
CA CYS A 114 16.31 -8.14 -7.63
C CYS A 114 17.34 -7.63 -6.61
N SER A 115 17.63 -6.34 -6.56
CA SER A 115 18.66 -5.76 -5.66
C SER A 115 18.29 -5.88 -4.18
N GLN A 116 16.99 -5.88 -3.88
CA GLN A 116 16.46 -6.06 -2.52
C GLN A 116 16.14 -7.53 -2.20
N SER A 117 16.41 -8.46 -3.12
CA SER A 117 16.06 -9.88 -2.99
C SER A 117 14.58 -10.08 -2.58
N PHE A 118 13.70 -9.25 -3.13
CA PHE A 118 12.28 -9.29 -2.81
C PHE A 118 11.58 -10.41 -3.59
N ASP A 119 11.74 -11.63 -3.12
CA ASP A 119 11.18 -12.85 -3.72
C ASP A 119 9.74 -13.13 -3.25
N ILE A 120 8.96 -12.07 -3.08
CA ILE A 120 7.53 -12.13 -2.77
C ILE A 120 6.75 -11.96 -4.08
N PRO A 121 5.65 -12.71 -4.29
CA PRO A 121 4.82 -12.52 -5.46
C PRO A 121 4.25 -11.10 -5.54
N VAL A 122 4.45 -10.43 -6.67
CA VAL A 122 3.91 -9.10 -6.96
C VAL A 122 3.10 -9.13 -8.26
N CYS A 123 1.99 -8.42 -8.28
CA CYS A 123 1.25 -8.11 -9.49
C CYS A 123 1.83 -6.82 -10.10
N ILE A 124 2.40 -6.93 -11.30
CA ILE A 124 2.91 -5.78 -12.05
C ILE A 124 1.79 -5.29 -12.95
N ASP A 125 1.00 -4.35 -12.45
CA ASP A 125 -0.16 -3.79 -13.15
C ASP A 125 0.26 -2.65 -14.09
N ARG A 126 0.74 -3.00 -15.28
CA ARG A 126 1.21 -2.02 -16.27
C ARG A 126 0.14 -1.03 -16.72
N ASN A 127 -1.11 -1.46 -16.68
CA ASN A 127 -2.24 -0.68 -17.16
C ASN A 127 -2.92 0.13 -16.06
N ASP A 128 -2.43 0.04 -14.81
CA ASP A 128 -3.08 0.66 -13.65
C ASP A 128 -4.56 0.24 -13.50
N SER A 129 -4.83 -1.03 -13.81
CA SER A 129 -6.19 -1.58 -13.89
C SER A 129 -6.87 -1.57 -12.53
N LEU A 130 -6.13 -1.93 -11.47
CA LEU A 130 -6.67 -1.96 -10.12
C LEU A 130 -7.07 -0.56 -9.63
N ASN A 131 -6.24 0.45 -9.89
CA ASN A 131 -6.55 1.83 -9.51
C ASN A 131 -7.68 2.43 -10.35
N LYS A 132 -7.71 2.14 -11.66
CA LYS A 132 -8.82 2.57 -12.53
C LYS A 132 -10.17 2.01 -12.07
N LEU A 133 -10.17 0.81 -11.50
CA LEU A 133 -11.36 0.16 -10.98
C LEU A 133 -11.81 0.73 -9.63
N ASN A 134 -10.86 1.14 -8.76
CA ASN A 134 -11.14 1.51 -7.37
C ASN A 134 -10.98 2.99 -7.07
N HIS A 135 -10.21 3.74 -7.87
CA HIS A 135 -9.90 5.17 -7.67
C HIS A 135 -9.22 5.44 -6.32
N PHE A 136 -8.07 4.78 -6.10
CA PHE A 136 -7.31 4.91 -4.84
C PHE A 136 -6.92 6.36 -4.52
N PRO A 137 -6.72 6.68 -3.23
CA PRO A 137 -6.22 8.00 -2.83
C PRO A 137 -4.89 8.32 -3.51
N SER A 138 -4.72 9.55 -3.94
CA SER A 138 -3.46 10.03 -4.54
C SER A 138 -2.30 10.13 -3.55
N ASN A 139 -2.61 10.17 -2.24
CA ASN A 139 -1.59 10.17 -1.20
C ASN A 139 -1.03 8.76 -0.99
N ALA A 140 0.23 8.53 -1.36
CA ALA A 140 0.91 7.25 -1.25
C ALA A 140 0.92 6.66 0.19
N MET A 141 0.80 7.51 1.22
CA MET A 141 0.70 7.06 2.61
C MET A 141 -0.64 6.37 2.92
N LEU A 142 -1.65 6.54 2.04
CA LEU A 142 -2.99 5.97 2.16
C LEU A 142 -3.28 4.90 1.09
N GLN A 143 -2.24 4.38 0.43
CA GLN A 143 -2.36 3.35 -0.62
C GLN A 143 -2.07 1.93 -0.09
N THR A 144 -2.25 1.72 1.22
CA THR A 144 -2.19 0.40 1.85
C THR A 144 -3.46 0.16 2.64
N PHE A 145 -4.06 -1.01 2.47
CA PHE A 145 -5.38 -1.35 2.99
C PHE A 145 -5.33 -2.70 3.71
N LEU A 146 -5.85 -2.77 4.92
CA LEU A 146 -6.20 -4.03 5.56
C LEU A 146 -7.64 -4.39 5.13
N LEU A 147 -7.82 -5.56 4.56
CA LEU A 147 -9.10 -6.06 4.05
C LEU A 147 -9.55 -7.29 4.82
N ASP A 148 -10.87 -7.47 4.95
CA ASP A 148 -11.48 -8.71 5.41
C ASP A 148 -11.57 -9.78 4.29
N GLU A 149 -12.20 -10.89 4.57
CA GLU A 149 -12.44 -11.99 3.63
C GLU A 149 -13.28 -11.57 2.42
N HIS A 150 -14.14 -10.57 2.57
CA HIS A 150 -15.01 -10.00 1.53
C HIS A 150 -14.39 -8.79 0.81
N ASN A 151 -13.09 -8.54 1.01
CA ASN A 151 -12.34 -7.40 0.45
C ASN A 151 -12.82 -6.02 0.95
N LYS A 152 -13.52 -5.94 2.08
CA LYS A 152 -13.88 -4.68 2.69
C LYS A 152 -12.73 -4.11 3.50
N VAL A 153 -12.53 -2.81 3.38
CA VAL A 153 -11.47 -2.08 4.08
C VAL A 153 -11.77 -2.01 5.57
N LEU A 154 -10.89 -2.59 6.39
CA LEU A 154 -10.90 -2.53 7.85
C LEU A 154 -10.01 -1.41 8.37
N ALA A 155 -8.90 -1.15 7.69
CA ALA A 155 -7.98 -0.06 8.01
C ALA A 155 -7.28 0.42 6.73
N ILE A 156 -6.88 1.69 6.72
CA ILE A 156 -6.14 2.32 5.62
C ILE A 156 -4.93 3.06 6.17
N GLY A 157 -3.81 2.97 5.48
CA GLY A 157 -2.56 3.65 5.79
C GLY A 157 -1.36 2.72 5.73
N ASN A 158 -0.21 3.27 5.33
CA ASN A 158 0.99 2.48 5.14
C ASN A 158 1.75 2.31 6.46
N PRO A 159 1.84 1.09 7.02
CA PRO A 159 2.54 0.82 8.28
C PRO A 159 4.04 1.08 8.21
N MET A 160 4.63 1.10 7.01
CA MET A 160 6.04 1.44 6.84
C MET A 160 6.32 2.93 7.04
N HIS A 161 5.31 3.77 6.88
CA HIS A 161 5.39 5.23 7.09
C HIS A 161 4.79 5.68 8.42
N ASN A 162 3.91 4.89 9.02
CA ASN A 162 3.27 5.21 10.29
C ASN A 162 3.30 3.99 11.23
N PRO A 163 4.21 3.97 12.23
CA PRO A 163 4.35 2.86 13.16
C PRO A 163 3.07 2.52 13.94
N LYS A 164 2.20 3.50 14.19
CA LYS A 164 0.93 3.27 14.91
C LYS A 164 -0.04 2.36 14.14
N ILE A 165 0.08 2.30 12.82
CA ILE A 165 -0.74 1.39 11.99
C ILE A 165 -0.29 -0.07 12.14
N LYS A 166 0.97 -0.31 12.54
CA LYS A 166 1.44 -1.66 12.82
C LYS A 166 0.83 -2.28 14.07
N GLU A 167 0.27 -1.46 14.95
CA GLU A 167 -0.29 -1.88 16.24
C GLU A 167 -1.80 -2.22 16.12
N LEU A 168 -2.43 -1.93 14.98
CA LEU A 168 -3.82 -2.28 14.67
C LEU A 168 -3.95 -3.74 14.24
#